data_8a0f3bae8964c30324213749d4579dc5
#
_entry.id   8a0f3bae8964c30324213749d4579dc5
#
_cell.length_a   1.000
_cell.length_b   1.000
_cell.length_c   1.000
_cell.angle_alpha   90.00
_cell.angle_beta   90.00
_cell.angle_gamma   90.00
#
_symmetry.space_group_name_H-M   'P 1'
#
loop_
_entity.id
_entity.type
_entity.pdbx_description
1 polymer ?
#
loop_
_entity_poly.entity_id
_entity_poly.type
_entity_poly.pdbx_seq_one_letter_code
_entity_poly.pdbx_strand_id
1 'polypeptide(L)'
;MAKIDRNSLGYLGADYQLRLVAQILTDKKFGESIIDIVNPNYFEDEYLRVVVATIKNAKEVDDILPDMGSLEFRLLEDVKDEFQRKYAISQLRKVQAADLNDTLKVQDIAMKFCKQQELKKAIAEITKIINLGDIENYDQCETRLKQAFEHGDSKDDGMNIFDNIDHVLEDDFRKPIKTGIHGLDAIMDGGLSKGELAVILAPFGVGKTTMMTKIANTAYNDGFKVLQIFFEDNPKVIQRKHLSCWSKFDLNSLSLHKDEVMKIVEDMSSGNKGVLKLKKFSSDGTTIPVIRQYIRKLIASGFKPDIVLLDYIDCVEPSRRFDDVNAGEGSVMRQFETLLSELDMAGWTAVQGNRSSISADVVEANQMGGSIKKGQIGHFIVSIAKNLDQKEKGTATMAILKSRFGKDGVVFQDIIFNNATIQIDMGETKVGQSRSEFKKVVEVGQQNRLNSLLDVSKQRTAILSTEETPEAIGENPLG
;
A
#
# COMPACT_ATOMS: atom_id res chain seq x y z
N MET A 1 -41.88 17.23 -25.35
CA MET A 1 -40.98 16.05 -25.22
C MET A 1 -41.09 15.54 -23.78
N ALA A 2 -41.57 14.32 -23.58
CA ALA A 2 -41.62 13.71 -22.25
C ALA A 2 -40.19 13.64 -21.69
N LYS A 3 -40.02 14.07 -20.45
CA LYS A 3 -38.74 14.01 -19.76
C LYS A 3 -38.35 12.52 -19.63
N ILE A 4 -37.31 12.07 -20.31
CA ILE A 4 -36.82 10.70 -20.19
C ILE A 4 -36.38 10.49 -18.76
N ASP A 5 -37.01 9.57 -18.04
CA ASP A 5 -36.61 9.21 -16.70
C ASP A 5 -35.34 8.36 -16.77
N ARG A 6 -34.20 8.99 -16.41
CA ARG A 6 -32.88 8.35 -16.39
C ARG A 6 -32.57 7.66 -15.05
N ASN A 7 -33.56 7.48 -14.18
CA ASN A 7 -33.40 6.75 -12.91
C ASN A 7 -33.79 5.26 -13.05
N SER A 8 -34.35 4.87 -14.19
CA SER A 8 -34.74 3.51 -14.53
C SER A 8 -34.13 3.12 -15.86
N LEU A 9 -33.95 1.84 -16.11
CA LEU A 9 -33.52 1.27 -17.41
C LEU A 9 -34.59 1.33 -18.47
N GLY A 10 -35.83 1.80 -18.14
CA GLY A 10 -36.94 1.90 -19.05
C GLY A 10 -36.66 2.71 -20.30
N TYR A 11 -35.81 3.73 -20.23
CA TYR A 11 -35.43 4.54 -21.38
C TYR A 11 -34.65 3.77 -22.47
N LEU A 12 -34.08 2.61 -22.13
CA LEU A 12 -33.34 1.71 -23.03
C LEU A 12 -34.26 0.66 -23.69
N GLY A 13 -35.53 0.60 -23.24
CA GLY A 13 -36.54 -0.31 -23.76
C GLY A 13 -36.56 -1.70 -23.08
N ALA A 14 -37.67 -2.41 -23.30
CA ALA A 14 -37.90 -3.72 -22.67
C ALA A 14 -36.92 -4.79 -23.18
N ASP A 15 -36.58 -4.79 -24.44
CA ASP A 15 -35.64 -5.75 -25.03
C ASP A 15 -34.24 -5.64 -24.42
N TYR A 16 -33.77 -4.41 -24.21
CA TYR A 16 -32.48 -4.21 -23.51
C TYR A 16 -32.50 -4.80 -22.09
N GLN A 17 -33.58 -4.61 -21.35
CA GLN A 17 -33.71 -5.11 -19.98
C GLN A 17 -33.70 -6.65 -19.95
N LEU A 18 -34.35 -7.31 -20.88
CA LEU A 18 -34.31 -8.78 -21.01
C LEU A 18 -32.90 -9.29 -21.34
N ARG A 19 -32.22 -8.65 -22.30
CA ARG A 19 -30.82 -8.98 -22.65
C ARG A 19 -29.87 -8.81 -21.47
N LEU A 20 -30.03 -7.75 -20.68
CA LEU A 20 -29.22 -7.53 -19.50
C LEU A 20 -29.38 -8.66 -18.50
N VAL A 21 -30.62 -9.08 -18.17
CA VAL A 21 -30.85 -10.20 -17.25
C VAL A 21 -30.31 -11.50 -17.81
N ALA A 22 -30.48 -11.74 -19.10
CA ALA A 22 -29.91 -12.92 -19.76
C ALA A 22 -28.38 -12.97 -19.64
N GLN A 23 -27.70 -11.83 -19.77
CA GLN A 23 -26.24 -11.76 -19.62
C GLN A 23 -25.78 -11.94 -18.19
N ILE A 24 -26.51 -11.42 -17.20
CA ILE A 24 -26.24 -11.68 -15.76
C ILE A 24 -26.24 -13.18 -15.46
N LEU A 25 -27.14 -13.95 -16.09
CA LEU A 25 -27.29 -15.39 -15.86
C LEU A 25 -26.35 -16.25 -16.72
N THR A 26 -25.92 -15.78 -17.90
CA THR A 26 -25.10 -16.57 -18.83
C THR A 26 -23.62 -16.23 -18.76
N ASP A 27 -23.24 -14.97 -18.54
CA ASP A 27 -21.87 -14.53 -18.35
C ASP A 27 -21.59 -14.38 -16.85
N LYS A 28 -21.06 -15.46 -16.23
CA LYS A 28 -20.76 -15.46 -14.80
C LYS A 28 -19.87 -14.33 -14.35
N LYS A 29 -18.86 -13.98 -15.16
CA LYS A 29 -17.91 -12.90 -14.80
C LYS A 29 -18.61 -11.54 -14.77
N PHE A 30 -19.41 -11.25 -15.76
CA PHE A 30 -20.22 -10.04 -15.79
C PHE A 30 -21.28 -10.04 -14.68
N GLY A 31 -22.01 -11.15 -14.51
CA GLY A 31 -23.02 -11.30 -13.48
C GLY A 31 -22.49 -11.02 -12.09
N GLU A 32 -21.35 -11.61 -11.70
CA GLU A 32 -20.67 -11.35 -10.42
C GLU A 32 -20.26 -9.87 -10.27
N SER A 33 -19.87 -9.20 -11.34
CA SER A 33 -19.43 -7.81 -11.27
C SER A 33 -20.57 -6.80 -11.10
N ILE A 34 -21.79 -7.14 -11.54
CA ILE A 34 -22.93 -6.20 -11.57
C ILE A 34 -24.00 -6.51 -10.52
N ILE A 35 -24.11 -7.75 -10.04
CA ILE A 35 -25.24 -8.17 -9.19
C ILE A 35 -25.33 -7.37 -7.88
N ASP A 36 -24.20 -6.96 -7.32
CA ASP A 36 -24.15 -6.19 -6.07
C ASP A 36 -24.74 -4.78 -6.25
N ILE A 37 -24.57 -4.18 -7.42
CA ILE A 37 -24.97 -2.80 -7.72
C ILE A 37 -26.28 -2.70 -8.51
N VAL A 38 -26.72 -3.78 -9.17
CA VAL A 38 -28.01 -3.79 -9.86
C VAL A 38 -29.16 -3.81 -8.83
N ASN A 39 -30.15 -2.94 -9.02
CA ASN A 39 -31.35 -2.89 -8.18
C ASN A 39 -32.56 -3.34 -8.99
N PRO A 40 -33.41 -4.23 -8.45
CA PRO A 40 -34.65 -4.62 -9.13
C PRO A 40 -35.50 -3.42 -9.57
N ASN A 41 -35.52 -2.35 -8.79
CA ASN A 41 -36.30 -1.14 -9.10
C ASN A 41 -35.77 -0.35 -10.32
N TYR A 42 -34.63 -0.72 -10.87
CA TYR A 42 -34.15 -0.12 -12.13
C TYR A 42 -34.89 -0.65 -13.37
N PHE A 43 -35.58 -1.78 -13.25
CA PHE A 43 -36.36 -2.38 -14.32
C PHE A 43 -37.78 -1.83 -14.35
N GLU A 44 -38.33 -1.68 -15.55
CA GLU A 44 -39.68 -1.11 -15.74
C GLU A 44 -40.77 -2.15 -15.47
N ASP A 45 -40.58 -3.37 -15.96
CA ASP A 45 -41.53 -4.47 -15.79
C ASP A 45 -41.47 -5.03 -14.35
N GLU A 46 -42.62 -5.08 -13.67
CA GLU A 46 -42.74 -5.53 -12.27
C GLU A 46 -42.39 -6.99 -12.08
N TYR A 47 -42.67 -7.85 -13.07
CA TYR A 47 -42.37 -9.27 -13.00
C TYR A 47 -40.90 -9.55 -13.30
N LEU A 48 -40.26 -8.72 -14.13
CA LEU A 48 -38.83 -8.77 -14.33
C LEU A 48 -38.09 -8.29 -13.08
N ARG A 49 -38.65 -7.34 -12.32
CA ARG A 49 -38.13 -6.98 -10.97
C ARG A 49 -38.12 -8.19 -10.04
N VAL A 50 -39.17 -9.01 -10.04
CA VAL A 50 -39.24 -10.24 -9.23
C VAL A 50 -38.13 -11.20 -9.64
N VAL A 51 -37.90 -11.40 -10.95
CA VAL A 51 -36.79 -12.24 -11.44
C VAL A 51 -35.45 -11.75 -10.93
N VAL A 52 -35.17 -10.45 -11.08
CA VAL A 52 -33.89 -9.86 -10.63
C VAL A 52 -33.75 -9.92 -9.10
N ALA A 53 -34.82 -9.70 -8.35
CA ALA A 53 -34.82 -9.85 -6.89
C ALA A 53 -34.51 -11.28 -6.46
N THR A 54 -35.06 -12.28 -7.13
CA THR A 54 -34.77 -13.70 -6.86
C THR A 54 -33.31 -14.04 -7.19
N ILE A 55 -32.72 -13.48 -8.27
CA ILE A 55 -31.28 -13.66 -8.57
C ILE A 55 -30.42 -13.10 -7.44
N LYS A 56 -30.73 -11.87 -6.97
CA LYS A 56 -30.00 -11.25 -5.85
C LYS A 56 -30.11 -12.07 -4.56
N ASN A 57 -31.33 -12.47 -4.21
CA ASN A 57 -31.54 -13.28 -3.01
C ASN A 57 -30.78 -14.61 -3.09
N ALA A 58 -30.77 -15.27 -4.25
CA ALA A 58 -30.00 -16.49 -4.45
C ALA A 58 -28.50 -16.25 -4.26
N LYS A 59 -27.95 -15.14 -4.79
CA LYS A 59 -26.56 -14.78 -4.59
C LYS A 59 -26.24 -14.47 -3.13
N GLU A 60 -27.12 -13.78 -2.41
CA GLU A 60 -26.94 -13.45 -0.99
C GLU A 60 -26.97 -14.70 -0.10
N VAL A 61 -27.81 -15.69 -0.42
CA VAL A 61 -27.97 -16.92 0.39
C VAL A 61 -26.89 -17.95 0.10
N ASP A 62 -26.59 -18.21 -1.17
CA ASP A 62 -25.71 -19.30 -1.58
C ASP A 62 -24.31 -18.85 -1.98
N ASP A 63 -24.07 -17.55 -2.03
CA ASP A 63 -22.84 -16.93 -2.57
C ASP A 63 -22.49 -17.31 -4.03
N ILE A 64 -23.49 -17.85 -4.77
CA ILE A 64 -23.34 -18.28 -6.16
C ILE A 64 -24.49 -17.73 -6.98
N LEU A 65 -24.20 -17.22 -8.19
CA LEU A 65 -25.23 -16.83 -9.14
C LEU A 65 -25.99 -18.07 -9.64
N PRO A 66 -27.34 -18.07 -9.60
CA PRO A 66 -28.12 -19.17 -10.11
C PRO A 66 -28.01 -19.27 -11.65
N ASP A 67 -28.06 -20.46 -12.19
CA ASP A 67 -28.32 -20.68 -13.60
C ASP A 67 -29.82 -20.57 -13.91
N MET A 68 -30.18 -20.63 -15.19
CA MET A 68 -31.58 -20.48 -15.64
C MET A 68 -32.52 -21.53 -15.02
N GLY A 69 -32.07 -22.79 -14.88
CA GLY A 69 -32.87 -23.88 -14.33
C GLY A 69 -33.07 -23.73 -12.83
N SER A 70 -32.00 -23.44 -12.09
CA SER A 70 -32.04 -23.17 -10.65
C SER A 70 -32.93 -21.97 -10.33
N LEU A 71 -32.91 -20.93 -11.18
CA LEU A 71 -33.71 -19.73 -10.99
C LEU A 71 -35.21 -20.02 -11.19
N GLU A 72 -35.59 -20.83 -12.19
CA GLU A 72 -36.99 -21.22 -12.37
C GLU A 72 -37.51 -21.97 -11.16
N PHE A 73 -36.72 -22.90 -10.59
CA PHE A 73 -37.06 -23.63 -9.38
C PHE A 73 -37.24 -22.69 -8.17
N ARG A 74 -36.35 -21.74 -7.98
CA ARG A 74 -36.43 -20.72 -6.91
C ARG A 74 -37.64 -19.81 -7.06
N LEU A 75 -38.01 -19.42 -8.26
CA LEU A 75 -39.23 -18.66 -8.49
C LEU A 75 -40.49 -19.46 -8.08
N LEU A 76 -40.44 -20.77 -8.24
CA LEU A 76 -41.55 -21.66 -7.78
C LEU A 76 -41.64 -21.76 -6.26
N GLU A 77 -40.52 -21.74 -5.54
CA GLU A 77 -40.47 -21.87 -4.09
C GLU A 77 -40.66 -20.54 -3.36
N ASP A 78 -39.92 -19.49 -3.78
CA ASP A 78 -39.81 -18.23 -3.03
C ASP A 78 -41.00 -17.29 -3.26
N VAL A 79 -41.60 -17.30 -4.48
CA VAL A 79 -42.71 -16.42 -4.84
C VAL A 79 -44.04 -17.06 -4.43
N LYS A 80 -44.59 -16.59 -3.32
CA LYS A 80 -45.83 -17.16 -2.74
C LYS A 80 -47.09 -16.83 -3.54
N ASP A 81 -47.17 -15.65 -4.14
CA ASP A 81 -48.27 -15.20 -4.98
C ASP A 81 -48.25 -15.95 -6.31
N GLU A 82 -49.31 -16.74 -6.57
CA GLU A 82 -49.43 -17.58 -7.77
C GLU A 82 -49.47 -16.78 -9.07
N PHE A 83 -50.08 -15.60 -9.05
CA PHE A 83 -50.19 -14.75 -10.19
C PHE A 83 -48.81 -14.13 -10.51
N GLN A 84 -48.12 -13.53 -9.52
CA GLN A 84 -46.79 -13.00 -9.70
C GLN A 84 -45.79 -14.06 -10.16
N ARG A 85 -45.84 -15.25 -9.57
CA ARG A 85 -45.02 -16.41 -9.93
C ARG A 85 -45.19 -16.79 -11.39
N LYS A 86 -46.42 -16.94 -11.86
CA LYS A 86 -46.74 -17.29 -13.27
C LYS A 86 -46.18 -16.27 -14.24
N TYR A 87 -46.34 -14.99 -13.96
CA TYR A 87 -45.83 -13.93 -14.82
C TYR A 87 -44.32 -13.77 -14.76
N ALA A 88 -43.68 -13.93 -13.57
CA ALA A 88 -42.24 -13.95 -13.43
C ALA A 88 -41.60 -15.09 -14.24
N ILE A 89 -42.17 -16.30 -14.20
CA ILE A 89 -41.72 -17.43 -15.04
C ILE A 89 -41.89 -17.10 -16.53
N SER A 90 -42.99 -16.42 -16.91
CA SER A 90 -43.17 -15.97 -18.28
C SER A 90 -42.10 -14.97 -18.72
N GLN A 91 -41.69 -14.05 -17.84
CA GLN A 91 -40.56 -13.13 -18.11
C GLN A 91 -39.22 -13.89 -18.18
N LEU A 92 -39.00 -14.86 -17.31
CA LEU A 92 -37.77 -15.68 -17.37
C LEU A 92 -37.64 -16.43 -18.70
N ARG A 93 -38.75 -16.93 -19.26
CA ARG A 93 -38.75 -17.53 -20.62
C ARG A 93 -38.40 -16.53 -21.72
N LYS A 94 -38.83 -15.26 -21.60
CA LYS A 94 -38.40 -14.20 -22.52
C LYS A 94 -36.92 -13.87 -22.35
N VAL A 95 -36.41 -13.88 -21.12
CA VAL A 95 -34.97 -13.73 -20.86
C VAL A 95 -34.18 -14.86 -21.51
N GLN A 96 -34.66 -16.10 -21.41
CA GLN A 96 -34.06 -17.28 -22.06
C GLN A 96 -34.02 -17.17 -23.61
N ALA A 97 -35.04 -16.55 -24.20
CA ALA A 97 -35.15 -16.32 -25.65
C ALA A 97 -34.48 -15.04 -26.12
N ALA A 98 -33.89 -14.24 -25.22
CA ALA A 98 -33.31 -12.97 -25.60
C ALA A 98 -32.05 -13.15 -26.46
N ASP A 99 -31.91 -12.29 -27.47
CA ASP A 99 -30.74 -12.26 -28.34
C ASP A 99 -29.52 -11.72 -27.55
N LEU A 100 -28.42 -12.48 -27.57
CA LEU A 100 -27.18 -12.11 -26.92
C LEU A 100 -26.17 -11.41 -27.85
N ASN A 101 -26.60 -10.94 -29.02
CA ASN A 101 -25.78 -10.08 -29.86
C ASN A 101 -25.47 -8.76 -29.14
N ASP A 102 -24.32 -8.13 -29.46
CA ASP A 102 -23.86 -6.89 -28.84
C ASP A 102 -23.63 -6.96 -27.30
N THR A 103 -23.26 -8.12 -26.79
CA THR A 103 -23.03 -8.38 -25.34
C THR A 103 -22.23 -7.30 -24.69
N LEU A 104 -21.05 -6.95 -25.22
CA LEU A 104 -20.14 -5.95 -24.63
C LEU A 104 -20.78 -4.57 -24.51
N LYS A 105 -21.63 -4.18 -25.45
CA LYS A 105 -22.31 -2.88 -25.42
C LYS A 105 -23.41 -2.84 -24.37
N VAL A 106 -24.16 -3.94 -24.20
CA VAL A 106 -25.19 -4.05 -23.17
C VAL A 106 -24.55 -3.99 -21.79
N GLN A 107 -23.45 -4.72 -21.59
CA GLN A 107 -22.70 -4.73 -20.36
C GLN A 107 -22.13 -3.35 -20.00
N ASP A 108 -21.47 -2.67 -20.95
CA ASP A 108 -20.89 -1.33 -20.73
C ASP A 108 -21.96 -0.29 -20.35
N ILE A 109 -23.12 -0.29 -21.04
CA ILE A 109 -24.21 0.62 -20.71
C ILE A 109 -24.81 0.32 -19.34
N ALA A 110 -25.03 -0.96 -19.02
CA ALA A 110 -25.55 -1.37 -17.71
C ALA A 110 -24.62 -0.98 -16.57
N MET A 111 -23.32 -1.24 -16.73
CA MET A 111 -22.32 -0.89 -15.74
C MET A 111 -22.25 0.63 -15.49
N LYS A 112 -22.21 1.42 -16.55
CA LYS A 112 -22.23 2.89 -16.47
C LYS A 112 -23.49 3.41 -15.80
N PHE A 113 -24.64 2.82 -16.10
CA PHE A 113 -25.91 3.18 -15.46
C PHE A 113 -25.88 2.86 -13.97
N CYS A 114 -25.52 1.65 -13.57
CA CYS A 114 -25.47 1.23 -12.16
C CYS A 114 -24.48 2.07 -11.35
N LYS A 115 -23.27 2.31 -11.87
CA LYS A 115 -22.31 3.23 -11.27
C LYS A 115 -22.87 4.63 -11.05
N GLN A 116 -23.59 5.16 -12.03
CA GLN A 116 -24.23 6.47 -11.90
C GLN A 116 -25.31 6.48 -10.81
N GLN A 117 -26.09 5.42 -10.67
CA GLN A 117 -27.12 5.33 -9.62
C GLN A 117 -26.49 5.17 -8.25
N GLU A 118 -25.46 4.36 -8.08
CA GLU A 118 -24.72 4.23 -6.81
C GLU A 118 -24.06 5.55 -6.38
N LEU A 119 -23.49 6.30 -7.33
CA LEU A 119 -22.95 7.63 -7.05
C LEU A 119 -24.05 8.62 -6.60
N LYS A 120 -25.22 8.60 -7.23
CA LYS A 120 -26.38 9.43 -6.80
C LYS A 120 -26.83 9.06 -5.38
N LYS A 121 -26.88 7.77 -5.08
CA LYS A 121 -27.24 7.26 -3.75
C LYS A 121 -26.22 7.71 -2.70
N ALA A 122 -24.93 7.56 -2.99
CA ALA A 122 -23.87 8.02 -2.09
C ALA A 122 -23.94 9.53 -1.84
N ILE A 123 -24.17 10.34 -2.87
CA ILE A 123 -24.34 11.80 -2.72
C ILE A 123 -25.56 12.13 -1.86
N ALA A 124 -26.68 11.42 -2.02
CA ALA A 124 -27.87 11.64 -1.21
C ALA A 124 -27.64 11.29 0.27
N GLU A 125 -26.91 10.19 0.55
CA GLU A 125 -26.52 9.78 1.90
C GLU A 125 -25.56 10.80 2.53
N ILE A 126 -24.54 11.23 1.79
CA ILE A 126 -23.59 12.28 2.22
C ILE A 126 -24.31 13.59 2.51
N THR A 127 -25.27 13.98 1.67
CA THR A 127 -26.08 15.20 1.87
C THR A 127 -26.86 15.11 3.19
N LYS A 128 -27.38 13.94 3.56
CA LYS A 128 -28.06 13.73 4.85
C LYS A 128 -27.10 13.93 6.02
N ILE A 129 -25.90 13.36 5.96
CA ILE A 129 -24.86 13.50 7.00
C ILE A 129 -24.49 14.97 7.18
N ILE A 130 -24.27 15.69 6.08
CA ILE A 130 -23.92 17.12 6.11
C ILE A 130 -25.05 17.96 6.71
N ASN A 131 -26.31 17.69 6.33
CA ASN A 131 -27.47 18.44 6.81
C ASN A 131 -27.76 18.19 8.31
N LEU A 132 -27.37 17.04 8.85
CA LEU A 132 -27.48 16.75 10.28
C LEU A 132 -26.41 17.52 11.10
N GLY A 133 -25.39 18.08 10.45
CA GLY A 133 -24.31 18.83 11.12
C GLY A 133 -23.37 17.94 11.96
N ASP A 134 -23.38 16.64 11.70
CA ASP A 134 -22.58 15.64 12.44
C ASP A 134 -21.15 15.60 11.90
N ILE A 135 -20.32 16.53 12.40
CA ILE A 135 -18.94 16.72 11.97
C ILE A 135 -18.08 15.46 12.26
N GLU A 136 -18.42 14.71 13.31
CA GLU A 136 -17.69 13.49 13.70
C GLU A 136 -17.82 12.38 12.65
N ASN A 137 -18.84 12.41 11.81
CA ASN A 137 -19.12 11.44 10.77
C ASN A 137 -18.68 11.86 9.35
N TYR A 138 -17.98 12.99 9.17
CA TYR A 138 -17.53 13.43 7.84
C TYR A 138 -16.54 12.47 7.17
N ASP A 139 -15.78 11.70 7.94
CA ASP A 139 -14.90 10.65 7.38
C ASP A 139 -15.69 9.52 6.67
N GLN A 140 -16.96 9.30 7.10
CA GLN A 140 -17.85 8.36 6.42
C GLN A 140 -18.23 8.84 5.02
N CYS A 141 -18.27 10.15 4.79
CA CYS A 141 -18.55 10.73 3.48
C CYS A 141 -17.47 10.36 2.46
N GLU A 142 -16.18 10.44 2.84
CA GLU A 142 -15.07 10.02 1.95
C GLU A 142 -15.14 8.53 1.66
N THR A 143 -15.35 7.72 2.70
CA THR A 143 -15.46 6.25 2.56
C THR A 143 -16.63 5.87 1.66
N ARG A 144 -17.80 6.47 1.86
CA ARG A 144 -19.00 6.18 1.06
C ARG A 144 -18.84 6.59 -0.41
N LEU A 145 -18.16 7.71 -0.64
CA LEU A 145 -17.88 8.16 -2.00
C LEU A 145 -16.89 7.23 -2.72
N LYS A 146 -15.83 6.80 -2.02
CA LYS A 146 -14.87 5.82 -2.56
C LYS A 146 -15.56 4.51 -2.92
N GLN A 147 -16.39 3.96 -2.03
CA GLN A 147 -17.16 2.75 -2.30
C GLN A 147 -18.02 2.89 -3.57
N ALA A 148 -18.67 4.05 -3.76
CA ALA A 148 -19.49 4.29 -4.94
C ALA A 148 -18.68 4.34 -6.26
N PHE A 149 -17.41 4.76 -6.22
CA PHE A 149 -16.51 4.72 -7.37
C PHE A 149 -15.91 3.32 -7.62
N GLU A 150 -15.63 2.58 -6.56
CA GLU A 150 -15.07 1.23 -6.64
C GLU A 150 -16.09 0.19 -7.10
N HIS A 151 -17.40 0.44 -6.89
CA HIS A 151 -18.47 -0.43 -7.38
C HIS A 151 -18.43 -0.57 -8.89
N GLY A 152 -18.29 -1.81 -9.35
CA GLY A 152 -18.32 -2.16 -10.78
C GLY A 152 -17.03 -1.86 -11.55
N ASP A 153 -15.93 -1.45 -10.92
CA ASP A 153 -14.61 -1.70 -11.48
C ASP A 153 -14.36 -3.20 -11.38
N SER A 154 -13.77 -3.78 -12.42
CA SER A 154 -13.33 -5.17 -12.40
C SER A 154 -12.64 -5.36 -11.05
N LYS A 155 -13.18 -6.26 -10.21
CA LYS A 155 -12.48 -6.68 -8.99
C LYS A 155 -11.05 -6.91 -9.46
N ASP A 156 -10.10 -6.32 -8.75
CA ASP A 156 -8.70 -6.66 -8.96
C ASP A 156 -8.61 -8.17 -8.80
N ASP A 157 -8.64 -8.90 -9.92
CA ASP A 157 -8.64 -10.37 -9.94
C ASP A 157 -7.33 -10.93 -9.40
N GLY A 158 -6.48 -10.03 -8.85
CA GLY A 158 -5.12 -10.32 -8.46
C GLY A 158 -4.22 -10.47 -9.69
N MET A 159 -2.93 -10.63 -9.44
CA MET A 159 -1.93 -10.85 -10.48
C MET A 159 -1.67 -12.35 -10.63
N ASN A 160 -1.74 -12.88 -11.86
CA ASN A 160 -1.25 -14.23 -12.11
C ASN A 160 0.27 -14.24 -11.94
N ILE A 161 0.79 -15.21 -11.16
CA ILE A 161 2.22 -15.31 -10.86
C ILE A 161 3.10 -15.42 -12.12
N PHE A 162 2.52 -15.86 -13.24
CA PHE A 162 3.21 -15.99 -14.52
C PHE A 162 3.09 -14.77 -15.43
N ASP A 163 2.36 -13.71 -14.99
CA ASP A 163 2.24 -12.48 -15.76
C ASP A 163 3.48 -11.60 -15.56
N ASN A 164 3.97 -11.02 -16.65
CA ASN A 164 5.08 -10.05 -16.64
C ASN A 164 6.38 -10.56 -15.99
N ILE A 165 6.68 -11.86 -16.09
CA ILE A 165 7.87 -12.48 -15.50
C ILE A 165 9.15 -11.75 -15.92
N ASP A 166 9.26 -11.31 -17.18
CA ASP A 166 10.44 -10.58 -17.68
C ASP A 166 10.70 -9.32 -16.85
N HIS A 167 9.66 -8.55 -16.52
CA HIS A 167 9.79 -7.36 -15.66
C HIS A 167 10.14 -7.69 -14.20
N VAL A 168 9.63 -8.81 -13.69
CA VAL A 168 9.92 -9.26 -12.31
C VAL A 168 11.37 -9.72 -12.16
N LEU A 169 11.96 -10.21 -13.24
CA LEU A 169 13.35 -10.70 -13.28
C LEU A 169 14.37 -9.62 -13.65
N GLU A 170 13.93 -8.40 -13.99
CA GLU A 170 14.84 -7.27 -14.19
C GLU A 170 15.58 -6.93 -12.89
N ASP A 171 16.90 -6.72 -12.98
CA ASP A 171 17.76 -6.42 -11.81
C ASP A 171 17.37 -5.11 -11.11
N ASP A 172 16.65 -4.22 -11.78
CA ASP A 172 16.25 -2.89 -11.29
C ASP A 172 14.75 -2.74 -11.02
N PHE A 173 13.99 -3.83 -10.86
CA PHE A 173 12.57 -3.80 -10.54
C PHE A 173 12.29 -2.98 -9.26
N ARG A 174 13.24 -2.98 -8.33
CA ARG A 174 13.23 -2.21 -7.09
C ARG A 174 14.22 -1.04 -7.22
N LYS A 175 13.73 0.19 -7.42
CA LYS A 175 14.54 1.42 -7.52
C LYS A 175 14.67 2.10 -6.14
N PRO A 176 15.58 1.64 -5.26
CA PRO A 176 15.65 2.11 -3.89
C PRO A 176 16.27 3.50 -3.79
N ILE A 177 15.76 4.29 -2.82
CA ILE A 177 16.28 5.58 -2.43
C ILE A 177 17.22 5.38 -1.25
N LYS A 178 18.50 5.69 -1.44
CA LYS A 178 19.56 5.50 -0.44
C LYS A 178 19.37 6.39 0.77
N THR A 179 19.81 5.89 1.92
CA THR A 179 19.91 6.69 3.15
C THR A 179 21.19 7.54 3.16
N GLY A 180 22.21 7.12 2.43
CA GLY A 180 23.58 7.66 2.47
C GLY A 180 24.33 7.24 3.73
N ILE A 181 23.87 6.18 4.39
CA ILE A 181 24.53 5.53 5.54
C ILE A 181 24.85 4.11 5.08
N HIS A 182 26.10 3.88 4.72
CA HIS A 182 26.55 2.70 3.97
C HIS A 182 26.06 1.37 4.55
N GLY A 183 26.19 1.17 5.88
CA GLY A 183 25.75 -0.06 6.53
C GLY A 183 24.24 -0.29 6.48
N LEU A 184 23.43 0.78 6.51
CA LEU A 184 21.97 0.67 6.33
C LEU A 184 21.62 0.33 4.89
N ASP A 185 22.21 1.06 3.94
CA ASP A 185 21.94 0.84 2.51
C ASP A 185 22.30 -0.58 2.08
N ALA A 186 23.37 -1.16 2.65
CA ALA A 186 23.75 -2.55 2.40
C ALA A 186 22.71 -3.57 2.92
N ILE A 187 22.11 -3.33 4.10
CA ILE A 187 21.09 -4.21 4.68
C ILE A 187 19.74 -4.03 3.99
N MET A 188 19.45 -2.81 3.54
CA MET A 188 18.20 -2.44 2.90
C MET A 188 18.20 -2.72 1.38
N ASP A 189 19.19 -3.41 0.87
CA ASP A 189 19.38 -3.62 -0.57
C ASP A 189 19.31 -2.32 -1.39
N GLY A 190 20.08 -1.34 -0.93
CA GLY A 190 20.21 -0.03 -1.55
C GLY A 190 19.32 1.07 -0.97
N GLY A 191 18.40 0.78 -0.06
CA GLY A 191 17.53 1.79 0.57
C GLY A 191 16.04 1.45 0.53
N LEU A 192 15.17 2.46 0.57
CA LEU A 192 13.72 2.28 0.48
C LEU A 192 13.20 2.48 -0.95
N SER A 193 12.35 1.57 -1.39
CA SER A 193 11.58 1.74 -2.62
C SER A 193 10.21 2.35 -2.34
N LYS A 194 9.52 2.75 -3.39
CA LYS A 194 8.17 3.30 -3.31
C LYS A 194 7.20 2.30 -2.68
N GLY A 195 6.26 2.79 -1.88
CA GLY A 195 5.34 1.98 -1.09
C GLY A 195 5.94 1.42 0.20
N GLU A 196 7.24 1.59 0.46
CA GLU A 196 7.90 1.07 1.65
C GLU A 196 8.00 2.13 2.76
N LEU A 197 7.86 1.70 4.01
CA LEU A 197 7.93 2.53 5.21
C LEU A 197 9.05 2.06 6.13
N ALA A 198 9.97 2.96 6.51
CA ALA A 198 10.95 2.72 7.56
C ALA A 198 10.72 3.59 8.79
N VAL A 199 11.16 3.10 9.93
CA VAL A 199 10.95 3.71 11.24
C VAL A 199 12.28 3.88 11.97
N ILE A 200 12.52 5.09 12.48
CA ILE A 200 13.63 5.41 13.38
C ILE A 200 13.10 5.39 14.81
N LEU A 201 13.59 4.49 15.64
CA LEU A 201 13.27 4.42 17.06
C LEU A 201 14.42 5.05 17.86
N ALA A 202 14.16 6.12 18.59
CA ALA A 202 15.18 6.72 19.46
C ALA A 202 14.56 7.51 20.62
N PRO A 203 15.26 7.62 21.78
CA PRO A 203 14.92 8.54 22.84
C PRO A 203 14.93 10.00 22.32
N PHE A 204 14.38 10.91 23.13
CA PHE A 204 14.47 12.35 22.81
C PHE A 204 15.93 12.81 22.80
N GLY A 205 16.26 13.79 21.94
CA GLY A 205 17.59 14.42 21.86
C GLY A 205 18.71 13.56 21.28
N VAL A 206 18.45 12.29 20.89
CA VAL A 206 19.49 11.38 20.38
C VAL A 206 19.84 11.68 18.91
N GLY A 207 18.87 12.17 18.10
CA GLY A 207 19.16 12.58 16.72
C GLY A 207 18.21 12.03 15.66
N LYS A 208 16.92 11.82 15.97
CA LYS A 208 15.89 11.44 14.97
C LYS A 208 15.89 12.40 13.78
N THR A 209 15.76 13.70 14.05
CA THR A 209 15.81 14.77 13.04
C THR A 209 17.14 14.82 12.29
N THR A 210 18.26 14.52 12.97
CA THR A 210 19.60 14.44 12.34
C THR A 210 19.61 13.35 11.26
N MET A 211 19.13 12.16 11.59
CA MET A 211 19.04 11.06 10.63
C MET A 211 18.09 11.37 9.47
N MET A 212 16.90 11.94 9.76
CA MET A 212 15.95 12.39 8.73
C MET A 212 16.58 13.40 7.77
N THR A 213 17.31 14.39 8.32
CA THR A 213 18.01 15.40 7.50
C THR A 213 19.09 14.78 6.62
N LYS A 214 19.87 13.81 7.15
CA LYS A 214 20.89 13.09 6.37
C LYS A 214 20.25 12.33 5.20
N ILE A 215 19.18 11.59 5.45
CA ILE A 215 18.44 10.83 4.42
C ILE A 215 17.87 11.79 3.36
N ALA A 216 17.23 12.88 3.80
CA ALA A 216 16.66 13.88 2.89
C ALA A 216 17.73 14.49 1.96
N ASN A 217 18.91 14.80 2.51
CA ASN A 217 20.01 15.39 1.72
C ASN A 217 20.60 14.38 0.73
N THR A 218 20.71 13.11 1.12
CA THR A 218 21.16 12.05 0.21
C THR A 218 20.18 11.87 -0.94
N ALA A 219 18.89 11.73 -0.66
CA ALA A 219 17.86 11.61 -1.68
C ALA A 219 17.83 12.83 -2.62
N TYR A 220 17.96 14.06 -2.08
CA TYR A 220 18.09 15.27 -2.90
C TYR A 220 19.31 15.22 -3.83
N ASN A 221 20.48 14.81 -3.33
CA ASN A 221 21.70 14.72 -4.11
C ASN A 221 21.60 13.68 -5.24
N ASP A 222 20.83 12.61 -5.02
CA ASP A 222 20.58 11.54 -6.00
C ASP A 222 19.48 11.91 -7.01
N GLY A 223 18.91 13.13 -6.94
CA GLY A 223 17.96 13.65 -7.92
C GLY A 223 16.48 13.44 -7.57
N PHE A 224 16.17 12.90 -6.39
CA PHE A 224 14.78 12.63 -5.98
C PHE A 224 14.06 13.89 -5.49
N LYS A 225 12.70 13.84 -5.59
CA LYS A 225 11.81 14.85 -5.01
C LYS A 225 11.48 14.47 -3.58
N VAL A 226 11.96 15.25 -2.63
CA VAL A 226 11.88 15.00 -1.20
C VAL A 226 10.87 15.94 -0.56
N LEU A 227 9.96 15.41 0.26
CA LEU A 227 9.11 16.18 1.15
C LEU A 227 9.44 15.82 2.60
N GLN A 228 9.98 16.80 3.36
CA GLN A 228 10.17 16.64 4.79
C GLN A 228 9.10 17.40 5.56
N ILE A 229 8.32 16.67 6.33
CA ILE A 229 7.26 17.17 7.22
C ILE A 229 7.77 17.11 8.66
N PHE A 230 7.53 18.15 9.42
CA PHE A 230 7.93 18.24 10.84
C PHE A 230 6.94 19.10 11.63
N PHE A 231 6.96 18.94 12.96
CA PHE A 231 5.98 19.57 13.86
C PHE A 231 6.63 20.54 14.86
N GLU A 232 7.73 20.15 15.48
CA GLU A 232 8.31 20.86 16.61
C GLU A 232 9.21 22.04 16.19
N ASP A 233 10.21 21.77 15.39
CA ASP A 233 11.25 22.73 15.05
C ASP A 233 10.73 23.91 14.21
N ASN A 234 11.42 25.04 14.30
CA ASN A 234 11.20 26.16 13.37
C ASN A 234 11.75 25.78 11.99
N PRO A 235 11.06 26.12 10.88
CA PRO A 235 11.53 25.85 9.52
C PRO A 235 12.96 26.32 9.24
N LYS A 236 13.37 27.46 9.80
CA LYS A 236 14.74 27.98 9.68
C LYS A 236 15.77 27.08 10.38
N VAL A 237 15.40 26.43 11.48
CA VAL A 237 16.29 25.51 12.21
C VAL A 237 16.50 24.24 11.35
N ILE A 238 15.43 23.69 10.78
CA ILE A 238 15.53 22.54 9.87
C ILE A 238 16.38 22.91 8.65
N GLN A 239 16.15 24.08 8.04
CA GLN A 239 16.94 24.56 6.93
C GLN A 239 18.44 24.67 7.29
N ARG A 240 18.78 25.18 8.47
CA ARG A 240 20.18 25.22 8.97
C ARG A 240 20.78 23.82 9.12
N LYS A 241 19.99 22.83 9.57
CA LYS A 241 20.45 21.44 9.63
C LYS A 241 20.83 20.89 8.25
N HIS A 242 20.06 21.21 7.21
CA HIS A 242 20.40 20.84 5.83
C HIS A 242 21.69 21.53 5.36
N LEU A 243 21.84 22.83 5.63
CA LEU A 243 23.05 23.59 5.28
C LEU A 243 24.29 23.02 5.99
N SER A 244 24.18 22.69 7.28
CA SER A 244 25.24 22.05 8.04
C SER A 244 25.63 20.67 7.48
N CYS A 245 24.65 19.88 7.07
CA CYS A 245 24.88 18.58 6.46
C CYS A 245 25.67 18.68 5.13
N TRP A 246 25.33 19.64 4.27
CA TRP A 246 26.02 19.86 3.01
C TRP A 246 27.41 20.48 3.19
N SER A 247 27.52 21.52 4.04
CA SER A 247 28.76 22.27 4.23
C SER A 247 29.73 21.58 5.20
N LYS A 248 29.23 20.66 6.05
CA LYS A 248 29.96 20.02 7.15
C LYS A 248 30.42 21.00 8.26
N PHE A 249 29.97 22.26 8.21
CA PHE A 249 30.18 23.21 9.30
C PHE A 249 29.20 22.96 10.43
N ASP A 250 29.64 23.25 11.67
CA ASP A 250 28.78 23.17 12.85
C ASP A 250 27.59 24.12 12.73
N LEU A 251 26.41 23.68 13.19
CA LEU A 251 25.17 24.43 13.20
C LEU A 251 25.31 25.83 13.82
N ASN A 252 26.14 25.93 14.90
CA ASN A 252 26.35 27.17 15.61
C ASN A 252 27.35 28.13 14.89
N SER A 253 28.23 27.57 14.04
CA SER A 253 29.24 28.34 13.31
C SER A 253 28.85 28.71 11.88
N LEU A 254 27.68 28.27 11.38
CA LEU A 254 27.24 28.50 10.00
C LEU A 254 27.28 30.02 9.59
N SER A 255 26.96 30.89 10.55
CA SER A 255 27.00 32.34 10.29
C SER A 255 28.40 32.90 10.13
N LEU A 256 29.41 32.24 10.71
CA LEU A 256 30.84 32.63 10.58
C LEU A 256 31.40 32.21 9.19
N HIS A 257 30.78 31.19 8.58
CA HIS A 257 31.19 30.65 7.26
C HIS A 257 30.15 30.96 6.17
N LYS A 258 29.52 32.13 6.26
CA LYS A 258 28.40 32.50 5.38
C LYS A 258 28.75 32.39 3.92
N ASP A 259 29.91 32.93 3.51
CA ASP A 259 30.31 33.01 2.10
C ASP A 259 30.62 31.60 1.53
N GLU A 260 31.28 30.74 2.31
CA GLU A 260 31.56 29.36 1.92
C GLU A 260 30.27 28.56 1.81
N VAL A 261 29.34 28.74 2.77
CA VAL A 261 28.02 28.05 2.76
C VAL A 261 27.22 28.54 1.54
N MET A 262 27.20 29.84 1.22
CA MET A 262 26.49 30.36 0.05
C MET A 262 27.03 29.78 -1.24
N LYS A 263 28.36 29.67 -1.39
CA LYS A 263 28.97 29.04 -2.56
C LYS A 263 28.58 27.58 -2.72
N ILE A 264 28.58 26.82 -1.62
CA ILE A 264 28.11 25.39 -1.62
C ILE A 264 26.63 25.32 -2.05
N VAL A 265 25.77 26.23 -1.55
CA VAL A 265 24.36 26.28 -1.93
C VAL A 265 24.19 26.61 -3.43
N GLU A 266 24.97 27.53 -3.97
CA GLU A 266 24.96 27.85 -5.39
C GLU A 266 25.38 26.65 -6.24
N ASP A 267 26.45 25.97 -5.87
CA ASP A 267 26.94 24.76 -6.55
C ASP A 267 25.88 23.63 -6.49
N MET A 268 25.22 23.46 -5.35
CA MET A 268 24.15 22.46 -5.17
C MET A 268 22.91 22.83 -5.99
N SER A 269 22.54 24.10 -6.09
CA SER A 269 21.35 24.55 -6.79
C SER A 269 21.53 24.61 -8.32
N SER A 270 22.75 24.84 -8.80
CA SER A 270 23.07 24.88 -10.24
C SER A 270 23.16 23.48 -10.88
N GLY A 271 23.43 22.45 -10.09
CA GLY A 271 23.40 21.05 -10.55
C GLY A 271 21.98 20.59 -10.77
N ASN A 272 21.75 19.68 -11.71
CA ASN A 272 20.43 19.07 -11.93
C ASN A 272 20.14 18.04 -10.83
N LYS A 273 19.98 18.52 -9.61
CA LYS A 273 19.68 17.75 -8.40
C LYS A 273 18.17 17.56 -8.24
N GLY A 274 17.77 16.88 -7.19
CA GLY A 274 16.39 16.73 -6.80
C GLY A 274 15.71 18.02 -6.36
N VAL A 275 14.56 17.91 -5.76
CA VAL A 275 13.85 19.04 -5.12
C VAL A 275 13.55 18.66 -3.67
N LEU A 276 13.95 19.51 -2.74
CA LEU A 276 13.67 19.32 -1.31
C LEU A 276 12.69 20.39 -0.82
N LYS A 277 11.49 19.96 -0.38
CA LYS A 277 10.49 20.84 0.24
C LYS A 277 10.35 20.56 1.72
N LEU A 278 10.32 21.62 2.51
CA LEU A 278 10.12 21.60 3.95
C LEU A 278 8.71 22.06 4.28
N LYS A 279 7.98 21.30 5.10
CA LYS A 279 6.63 21.66 5.55
C LYS A 279 6.50 21.50 7.05
N LYS A 280 6.22 22.58 7.75
CA LYS A 280 5.80 22.54 9.15
C LYS A 280 4.29 22.39 9.22
N PHE A 281 3.82 21.43 10.04
CA PHE A 281 2.44 21.35 10.50
C PHE A 281 2.37 21.67 12.00
N SER A 282 1.16 21.98 12.47
CA SER A 282 0.88 22.02 13.92
C SER A 282 0.70 20.58 14.43
N SER A 283 1.14 20.30 15.64
CA SER A 283 0.81 19.04 16.31
C SER A 283 -0.65 18.97 16.75
N ASP A 284 -1.31 20.12 16.85
CA ASP A 284 -2.74 20.22 17.20
C ASP A 284 -3.58 20.17 15.92
N GLY A 285 -4.48 19.18 15.83
CA GLY A 285 -5.43 18.99 14.74
C GLY A 285 -4.85 18.42 13.43
N THR A 286 -3.57 18.03 13.39
CA THR A 286 -3.02 17.42 12.19
C THR A 286 -3.21 15.91 12.20
N THR A 287 -3.96 15.40 11.21
CA THR A 287 -4.22 13.98 10.99
C THR A 287 -3.62 13.52 9.64
N ILE A 288 -3.53 12.20 9.41
CA ILE A 288 -3.06 11.69 8.11
C ILE A 288 -3.93 12.15 6.92
N PRO A 289 -5.27 12.25 7.01
CA PRO A 289 -6.08 12.87 5.96
C PRO A 289 -5.67 14.31 5.61
N VAL A 290 -5.31 15.14 6.60
CA VAL A 290 -4.82 16.51 6.38
C VAL A 290 -3.49 16.49 5.61
N ILE A 291 -2.56 15.64 6.01
CA ILE A 291 -1.27 15.43 5.31
C ILE A 291 -1.50 14.93 3.88
N ARG A 292 -2.40 13.97 3.69
CA ARG A 292 -2.82 13.45 2.37
C ARG A 292 -3.32 14.56 1.46
N GLN A 293 -4.21 15.41 1.97
CA GLN A 293 -4.75 16.54 1.21
C GLN A 293 -3.64 17.52 0.77
N TYR A 294 -2.69 17.79 1.67
CA TYR A 294 -1.54 18.64 1.34
C TYR A 294 -0.67 18.02 0.23
N ILE A 295 -0.34 16.72 0.34
CA ILE A 295 0.45 16.02 -0.67
C ILE A 295 -0.29 16.01 -2.02
N ARG A 296 -1.60 15.75 -2.03
CA ARG A 296 -2.42 15.81 -3.27
C ARG A 296 -2.40 17.20 -3.91
N LYS A 297 -2.43 18.27 -3.13
CA LYS A 297 -2.27 19.65 -3.64
C LYS A 297 -0.90 19.86 -4.26
N LEU A 298 0.17 19.33 -3.66
CA LEU A 298 1.52 19.38 -4.23
C LEU A 298 1.60 18.62 -5.56
N ILE A 299 0.99 17.43 -5.63
CA ILE A 299 0.94 16.63 -6.86
C ILE A 299 0.19 17.39 -7.96
N ALA A 300 -0.95 17.99 -7.64
CA ALA A 300 -1.73 18.80 -8.56
C ALA A 300 -0.96 20.04 -9.08
N SER A 301 -0.01 20.56 -8.27
CA SER A 301 0.90 21.64 -8.68
C SER A 301 2.16 21.19 -9.43
N GLY A 302 2.26 19.91 -9.80
CA GLY A 302 3.39 19.33 -10.54
C GLY A 302 4.53 18.78 -9.66
N PHE A 303 4.38 18.78 -8.33
CA PHE A 303 5.36 18.21 -7.42
C PHE A 303 4.83 16.92 -6.77
N LYS A 304 5.13 15.76 -7.37
CA LYS A 304 4.92 14.45 -6.74
C LYS A 304 6.19 14.06 -5.97
N PRO A 305 6.18 13.93 -4.63
CA PRO A 305 7.33 13.44 -3.88
C PRO A 305 7.67 11.99 -4.26
N ASP A 306 8.95 11.66 -4.34
CA ASP A 306 9.43 10.27 -4.41
C ASP A 306 9.57 9.68 -3.00
N ILE A 307 9.92 10.54 -2.03
CA ILE A 307 10.10 10.16 -0.63
C ILE A 307 9.50 11.23 0.30
N VAL A 308 8.81 10.76 1.35
CA VAL A 308 8.25 11.58 2.43
C VAL A 308 8.93 11.23 3.74
N LEU A 309 9.50 12.24 4.42
CA LEU A 309 10.05 12.09 5.77
C LEU A 309 9.12 12.80 6.76
N LEU A 310 8.58 12.07 7.71
CA LEU A 310 7.61 12.56 8.71
C LEU A 310 8.26 12.57 10.10
N ASP A 311 8.67 13.73 10.57
CA ASP A 311 9.38 13.94 11.83
C ASP A 311 8.46 14.60 12.87
N TYR A 312 7.75 13.85 13.75
CA TYR A 312 7.65 12.39 13.84
C TYR A 312 6.18 11.96 13.99
N ILE A 313 5.89 10.68 13.82
CA ILE A 313 4.51 10.15 13.72
C ILE A 313 3.67 10.37 14.98
N ASP A 314 4.31 10.41 16.17
CA ASP A 314 3.62 10.57 17.45
C ASP A 314 3.00 11.99 17.61
N CYS A 315 3.36 12.96 16.74
CA CYS A 315 2.74 14.28 16.67
C CYS A 315 1.48 14.32 15.79
N VAL A 316 1.13 13.22 15.15
CA VAL A 316 -0.04 13.14 14.27
C VAL A 316 -1.22 12.57 15.05
N GLU A 317 -2.33 13.30 15.07
CA GLU A 317 -3.54 12.86 15.75
C GLU A 317 -4.29 11.77 14.97
N PRO A 318 -4.93 10.82 15.69
CA PRO A 318 -5.86 9.88 15.06
C PRO A 318 -7.04 10.63 14.40
N SER A 319 -7.45 10.20 13.23
CA SER A 319 -8.56 10.82 12.47
C SER A 319 -9.95 10.59 13.10
N ARG A 320 -10.03 9.70 14.09
CA ARG A 320 -11.24 9.44 14.89
C ARG A 320 -10.85 9.14 16.33
N ARG A 321 -11.81 9.25 17.25
CA ARG A 321 -11.60 8.87 18.64
C ARG A 321 -11.45 7.36 18.78
N PHE A 322 -10.55 6.94 19.65
CA PHE A 322 -10.33 5.55 20.02
C PHE A 322 -10.40 5.46 21.56
N ASP A 323 -11.05 4.42 22.08
CA ASP A 323 -11.09 4.14 23.52
C ASP A 323 -9.71 3.72 24.05
N ASP A 324 -8.90 3.07 23.20
CA ASP A 324 -7.52 2.70 23.48
C ASP A 324 -6.56 3.60 22.68
N VAL A 325 -5.73 4.35 23.40
CA VAL A 325 -4.69 5.22 22.83
C VAL A 325 -3.75 4.44 21.90
N ASN A 326 -3.36 3.22 22.30
CA ASN A 326 -2.48 2.37 21.49
C ASN A 326 -3.13 1.96 20.17
N ALA A 327 -4.44 1.76 20.16
CA ALA A 327 -5.19 1.48 18.93
C ALA A 327 -5.22 2.70 18.00
N GLY A 328 -5.37 3.91 18.58
CA GLY A 328 -5.30 5.18 17.86
C GLY A 328 -3.96 5.39 17.17
N GLU A 329 -2.86 5.24 17.90
CA GLU A 329 -1.50 5.38 17.38
C GLU A 329 -1.18 4.34 16.30
N GLY A 330 -1.59 3.08 16.49
CA GLY A 330 -1.47 2.04 15.48
C GLY A 330 -2.26 2.35 14.20
N SER A 331 -3.44 3.01 14.35
CA SER A 331 -4.24 3.47 13.21
C SER A 331 -3.53 4.56 12.42
N VAL A 332 -2.91 5.56 13.08
CA VAL A 332 -2.13 6.62 12.43
C VAL A 332 -0.99 6.03 11.59
N MET A 333 -0.21 5.10 12.18
CA MET A 333 0.89 4.45 11.47
C MET A 333 0.41 3.69 10.22
N ARG A 334 -0.69 2.95 10.33
CA ARG A 334 -1.29 2.22 9.20
C ARG A 334 -1.79 3.16 8.12
N GLN A 335 -2.47 4.27 8.50
CA GLN A 335 -2.92 5.27 7.55
C GLN A 335 -1.75 5.93 6.81
N PHE A 336 -0.60 6.14 7.49
CA PHE A 336 0.59 6.68 6.85
C PHE A 336 1.20 5.68 5.86
N GLU A 337 1.33 4.42 6.23
CA GLU A 337 1.80 3.36 5.32
C GLU A 337 0.88 3.22 4.09
N THR A 338 -0.44 3.19 4.30
CA THR A 338 -1.44 3.17 3.22
C THR A 338 -1.30 4.39 2.30
N LEU A 339 -1.08 5.59 2.87
CA LEU A 339 -0.85 6.81 2.09
C LEU A 339 0.37 6.71 1.18
N LEU A 340 1.47 6.14 1.67
CA LEU A 340 2.70 5.94 0.91
C LEU A 340 2.49 4.95 -0.23
N SER A 341 1.81 3.83 0.05
CA SER A 341 1.48 2.80 -0.94
C SER A 341 0.54 3.34 -2.03
N GLU A 342 -0.57 3.99 -1.65
CA GLU A 342 -1.55 4.55 -2.60
C GLU A 342 -0.96 5.61 -3.54
N LEU A 343 -0.03 6.43 -3.05
CA LEU A 343 0.58 7.50 -3.83
C LEU A 343 1.93 7.13 -4.43
N ASP A 344 2.36 5.88 -4.27
CA ASP A 344 3.61 5.34 -4.81
C ASP A 344 4.82 6.20 -4.38
N MET A 345 5.04 6.30 -3.06
CA MET A 345 6.11 7.07 -2.43
C MET A 345 6.84 6.22 -1.37
N ALA A 346 8.14 6.40 -1.22
CA ALA A 346 8.89 5.89 -0.08
C ALA A 346 8.62 6.73 1.18
N GLY A 347 8.72 6.15 2.37
CA GLY A 347 8.50 6.90 3.61
C GLY A 347 9.43 6.56 4.75
N TRP A 348 9.89 7.58 5.44
CA TRP A 348 10.54 7.48 6.73
C TRP A 348 9.74 8.20 7.79
N THR A 349 9.60 7.58 8.95
CA THR A 349 9.10 8.27 10.13
C THR A 349 9.94 7.93 11.36
N ALA A 350 9.74 8.67 12.45
CA ALA A 350 10.37 8.37 13.71
C ALA A 350 9.31 8.08 14.78
N VAL A 351 9.70 7.28 15.75
CA VAL A 351 8.92 6.98 16.96
C VAL A 351 9.81 7.26 18.16
N GLN A 352 9.22 7.87 19.19
CA GLN A 352 9.96 8.13 20.42
C GLN A 352 10.06 6.86 21.26
N GLY A 353 11.26 6.58 21.79
CA GLY A 353 11.46 5.54 22.77
C GLY A 353 10.83 5.91 24.12
N ASN A 354 10.37 4.91 24.88
CA ASN A 354 9.87 5.09 26.24
C ASN A 354 10.99 5.44 27.22
N ARG A 355 10.65 5.66 28.50
CA ARG A 355 11.63 6.07 29.53
C ARG A 355 12.78 5.09 29.69
N SER A 356 12.56 3.79 29.56
CA SER A 356 13.60 2.77 29.70
C SER A 356 14.65 2.82 28.58
N SER A 357 14.30 3.42 27.41
CA SER A 357 15.22 3.57 26.28
C SER A 357 16.30 4.63 26.50
N ILE A 358 16.12 5.56 27.47
CA ILE A 358 17.02 6.71 27.68
C ILE A 358 18.42 6.29 28.11
N SER A 359 18.51 5.23 28.92
CA SER A 359 19.77 4.69 29.47
C SER A 359 20.19 3.38 28.79
N ALA A 360 19.52 2.96 27.75
CA ALA A 360 19.82 1.72 27.06
C ALA A 360 21.04 1.88 26.15
N ASP A 361 21.98 0.94 26.16
CA ASP A 361 23.08 0.88 25.22
C ASP A 361 22.60 0.49 23.80
N VAL A 362 21.52 -0.29 23.72
CA VAL A 362 20.77 -0.62 22.50
C VAL A 362 19.29 -0.45 22.82
N VAL A 363 18.58 0.31 22.01
CA VAL A 363 17.13 0.48 22.14
C VAL A 363 16.43 -0.67 21.45
N GLU A 364 15.64 -1.42 22.20
CA GLU A 364 14.90 -2.60 21.73
C GLU A 364 13.47 -2.27 21.30
N ALA A 365 12.84 -3.16 20.53
CA ALA A 365 11.49 -2.96 20.02
C ALA A 365 10.41 -2.78 21.11
N ASN A 366 10.57 -3.43 22.27
CA ASN A 366 9.68 -3.29 23.44
C ASN A 366 9.84 -1.94 24.17
N GLN A 367 10.84 -1.16 23.81
CA GLN A 367 11.08 0.19 24.34
C GLN A 367 10.49 1.29 23.43
N MET A 368 9.70 0.91 22.42
CA MET A 368 8.95 1.83 21.59
C MET A 368 7.89 2.55 22.44
N GLY A 369 7.83 3.87 22.35
CA GLY A 369 6.79 4.67 23.00
C GLY A 369 5.43 4.39 22.39
N GLY A 370 4.40 4.28 23.24
CA GLY A 370 3.06 3.94 22.82
C GLY A 370 2.92 2.47 22.37
N SER A 371 2.34 2.25 21.22
CA SER A 371 1.97 0.90 20.77
C SER A 371 3.09 0.17 20.02
N ILE A 372 3.43 -1.04 20.44
CA ILE A 372 4.31 -1.97 19.71
C ILE A 372 3.76 -2.29 18.30
N LYS A 373 2.45 -2.08 18.07
CA LYS A 373 1.81 -2.22 16.77
C LYS A 373 2.41 -1.29 15.71
N LYS A 374 2.99 -0.14 16.10
CA LYS A 374 3.72 0.76 15.19
C LYS A 374 4.89 0.04 14.52
N GLY A 375 5.65 -0.76 15.29
CA GLY A 375 6.76 -1.55 14.77
C GLY A 375 6.34 -2.69 13.83
N GLN A 376 5.13 -3.24 14.02
CA GLN A 376 4.64 -4.33 13.16
C GLN A 376 4.39 -3.85 11.73
N ILE A 377 3.98 -2.59 11.53
CA ILE A 377 3.61 -2.00 10.24
C ILE A 377 4.85 -1.67 9.41
N GLY A 378 5.88 -1.05 9.98
CA GLY A 378 7.10 -0.69 9.26
C GLY A 378 7.78 -1.88 8.56
N HIS A 379 8.32 -1.65 7.38
CA HIS A 379 9.11 -2.64 6.62
C HIS A 379 10.52 -2.77 7.17
N PHE A 380 11.07 -1.66 7.67
CA PHE A 380 12.38 -1.57 8.26
C PHE A 380 12.33 -0.76 9.56
N ILE A 381 13.04 -1.19 10.59
CA ILE A 381 13.14 -0.47 11.87
C ILE A 381 14.58 -0.42 12.29
N VAL A 382 15.09 0.79 12.48
CA VAL A 382 16.40 1.05 13.04
C VAL A 382 16.28 1.79 14.36
N SER A 383 17.00 1.36 15.39
CA SER A 383 17.07 2.09 16.64
C SER A 383 18.40 2.82 16.81
N ILE A 384 18.38 3.94 17.54
CA ILE A 384 19.54 4.75 17.84
C ILE A 384 19.62 4.94 19.36
N ALA A 385 20.78 4.61 19.94
CA ALA A 385 21.12 4.84 21.33
C ALA A 385 22.39 5.70 21.44
N LYS A 386 22.48 6.53 22.47
CA LYS A 386 23.70 7.28 22.85
C LYS A 386 23.83 7.33 24.36
N ASN A 387 24.89 6.78 24.89
CA ASN A 387 25.30 7.03 26.27
C ASN A 387 26.05 8.38 26.38
N LEU A 388 26.46 8.75 27.61
CA LEU A 388 27.11 10.04 27.85
C LEU A 388 28.45 10.17 27.10
N ASP A 389 29.27 9.14 27.10
CA ASP A 389 30.56 9.09 26.41
C ASP A 389 30.39 9.24 24.89
N GLN A 390 29.37 8.56 24.30
CA GLN A 390 29.05 8.67 22.90
C GLN A 390 28.52 10.06 22.50
N LYS A 391 27.78 10.73 23.41
CA LYS A 391 27.33 12.11 23.17
C LYS A 391 28.51 13.09 23.07
N GLU A 392 29.52 12.92 23.98
CA GLU A 392 30.72 13.73 23.96
C GLU A 392 31.61 13.46 22.74
N LYS A 393 31.74 12.19 22.33
CA LYS A 393 32.55 11.77 21.19
C LYS A 393 31.85 11.96 19.83
N GLY A 394 30.59 12.33 19.80
CA GLY A 394 29.81 12.42 18.56
C GLY A 394 29.60 11.08 17.89
N THR A 395 29.42 10.00 18.68
CA THR A 395 29.16 8.66 18.19
C THR A 395 27.79 8.17 18.65
N ALA A 396 27.33 7.01 18.15
CA ALA A 396 26.08 6.36 18.54
C ALA A 396 26.17 4.84 18.35
N THR A 397 25.25 4.13 18.97
CA THR A 397 24.94 2.73 18.66
C THR A 397 23.66 2.68 17.83
N MET A 398 23.70 2.00 16.68
CA MET A 398 22.51 1.70 15.88
C MET A 398 22.23 0.20 15.86
N ALA A 399 20.96 -0.19 15.94
CA ALA A 399 20.57 -1.58 15.83
C ALA A 399 19.40 -1.74 14.85
N ILE A 400 19.48 -2.78 14.02
CA ILE A 400 18.40 -3.16 13.09
C ILE A 400 17.44 -4.08 13.83
N LEU A 401 16.27 -3.57 14.17
CA LEU A 401 15.26 -4.31 14.94
C LEU A 401 14.34 -5.14 14.05
N LYS A 402 14.17 -4.71 12.81
CA LYS A 402 13.34 -5.39 11.81
C LYS A 402 13.82 -5.05 10.40
N SER A 403 13.89 -6.04 9.55
CA SER A 403 14.15 -5.86 8.11
C SER A 403 13.30 -6.85 7.31
N ARG A 404 12.55 -6.34 6.31
CA ARG A 404 11.92 -7.18 5.28
C ARG A 404 12.83 -7.38 4.07
N PHE A 405 13.98 -6.72 4.05
CA PHE A 405 14.93 -6.73 2.92
C PHE A 405 16.06 -7.75 3.10
N GLY A 406 16.20 -8.31 4.28
CA GLY A 406 17.27 -9.25 4.55
C GLY A 406 17.54 -9.42 6.04
N LYS A 407 18.79 -9.28 6.44
CA LYS A 407 19.26 -9.57 7.80
C LYS A 407 18.78 -8.53 8.81
N ASP A 408 18.21 -8.96 9.92
CA ASP A 408 17.89 -8.17 11.11
C ASP A 408 18.81 -8.57 12.30
N GLY A 409 18.60 -7.95 13.47
CA GLY A 409 19.40 -8.22 14.66
C GLY A 409 20.85 -7.73 14.59
N VAL A 410 21.20 -6.93 13.60
CA VAL A 410 22.55 -6.38 13.43
C VAL A 410 22.71 -5.14 14.29
N VAL A 411 23.83 -5.06 15.02
CA VAL A 411 24.19 -3.90 15.87
C VAL A 411 25.49 -3.29 15.37
N PHE A 412 25.48 -1.98 15.19
CA PHE A 412 26.62 -1.15 14.83
C PHE A 412 26.98 -0.27 16.04
N GLN A 413 28.10 -0.54 16.69
CA GLN A 413 28.56 0.22 17.84
C GLN A 413 29.51 1.34 17.42
N ASP A 414 29.48 2.44 18.16
CA ASP A 414 30.39 3.59 18.00
C ASP A 414 30.54 4.06 16.56
N ILE A 415 29.40 4.15 15.87
CA ILE A 415 29.35 4.80 14.56
C ILE A 415 29.51 6.31 14.71
N ILE A 416 30.07 6.99 13.75
CA ILE A 416 30.07 8.45 13.71
C ILE A 416 28.61 8.91 13.62
N PHE A 417 28.19 9.71 14.60
CA PHE A 417 26.84 10.28 14.64
C PHE A 417 26.88 11.67 15.32
N ASN A 418 27.26 12.67 14.54
CA ASN A 418 27.44 14.03 15.02
C ASN A 418 26.17 14.87 14.71
N ASN A 419 25.48 15.30 15.77
CA ASN A 419 24.28 16.12 15.66
C ASN A 419 24.59 17.58 15.27
N ALA A 420 25.80 18.07 15.52
CA ALA A 420 26.19 19.45 15.23
C ALA A 420 26.50 19.67 13.75
N THR A 421 27.11 18.67 13.10
CA THR A 421 27.45 18.71 11.66
C THR A 421 26.56 17.83 10.79
N ILE A 422 25.56 17.18 11.39
CA ILE A 422 24.62 16.25 10.72
C ILE A 422 25.37 15.13 9.97
N GLN A 423 26.50 14.68 10.51
CA GLN A 423 27.28 13.61 9.92
C GLN A 423 26.94 12.28 10.58
N ILE A 424 26.61 11.31 9.74
CA ILE A 424 26.38 9.91 10.14
C ILE A 424 27.18 9.04 9.19
N ASP A 425 28.08 8.23 9.74
CA ASP A 425 28.88 7.29 8.99
C ASP A 425 29.16 6.03 9.81
N MET A 426 28.98 4.87 9.19
CA MET A 426 29.23 3.58 9.81
C MET A 426 30.61 3.01 9.50
N GLY A 427 31.34 3.61 8.56
CA GLY A 427 32.61 3.10 8.03
C GLY A 427 32.41 1.80 7.22
N GLU A 428 33.22 1.58 6.21
CA GLU A 428 33.12 0.42 5.29
C GLU A 428 33.44 -0.91 5.99
N THR A 429 34.18 -0.90 7.07
CA THR A 429 34.78 -2.09 7.69
C THR A 429 33.88 -2.82 8.69
N LYS A 430 32.75 -2.25 9.14
CA LYS A 430 31.91 -2.86 10.19
C LYS A 430 30.88 -3.88 9.70
N VAL A 431 30.68 -4.01 8.39
CA VAL A 431 29.84 -5.05 7.77
C VAL A 431 30.73 -6.02 7.04
N GLY A 432 31.53 -6.74 7.76
CA GLY A 432 32.48 -7.79 7.38
C GLY A 432 32.48 -8.45 6.00
N GLN A 433 31.75 -7.96 4.99
CA GLN A 433 31.79 -8.44 3.61
C GLN A 433 31.48 -7.31 2.65
N SER A 434 32.31 -7.11 1.65
CA SER A 434 32.03 -6.23 0.53
C SER A 434 30.82 -6.75 -0.28
N ARG A 435 30.09 -5.86 -0.94
CA ARG A 435 28.93 -6.23 -1.80
C ARG A 435 29.29 -7.27 -2.87
N SER A 436 30.54 -7.27 -3.34
CA SER A 436 31.06 -8.24 -4.29
C SER A 436 31.29 -9.64 -3.68
N GLU A 437 31.67 -9.72 -2.41
CA GLU A 437 31.81 -10.98 -1.70
C GLU A 437 30.44 -11.58 -1.35
N PHE A 438 29.48 -10.75 -0.97
CA PHE A 438 28.11 -11.19 -0.72
C PHE A 438 27.43 -11.71 -2.00
N LYS A 439 27.58 -11.00 -3.15
CA LYS A 439 27.11 -11.52 -4.45
C LYS A 439 27.73 -12.87 -4.78
N LYS A 440 29.03 -13.05 -4.60
CA LYS A 440 29.71 -14.33 -4.82
C LYS A 440 29.20 -15.44 -3.91
N VAL A 441 28.94 -15.13 -2.63
CA VAL A 441 28.41 -16.12 -1.67
C VAL A 441 26.96 -16.50 -2.02
N VAL A 442 26.14 -15.54 -2.44
CA VAL A 442 24.75 -15.78 -2.90
C VAL A 442 24.75 -16.58 -4.20
N GLU A 443 25.62 -16.23 -5.18
CA GLU A 443 25.75 -16.95 -6.45
C GLU A 443 26.23 -18.40 -6.20
N VAL A 444 27.23 -18.61 -5.36
CA VAL A 444 27.69 -19.93 -4.96
C VAL A 444 26.60 -20.70 -4.19
N GLY A 445 25.86 -20.04 -3.32
CA GLY A 445 24.75 -20.65 -2.58
C GLY A 445 23.59 -21.05 -3.51
N GLN A 446 23.26 -20.21 -4.48
CA GLN A 446 22.24 -20.50 -5.49
C GLN A 446 22.68 -21.63 -6.44
N GLN A 447 23.95 -21.61 -6.87
CA GLN A 447 24.53 -22.67 -7.70
C GLN A 447 24.55 -24.02 -6.97
N ASN A 448 24.91 -24.02 -5.68
CA ASN A 448 24.90 -25.23 -4.85
C ASN A 448 23.46 -25.74 -4.63
N ARG A 449 22.49 -24.86 -4.46
CA ARG A 449 21.07 -25.22 -4.34
C ARG A 449 20.48 -25.74 -5.65
N LEU A 450 20.86 -25.14 -6.76
CA LEU A 450 20.51 -25.62 -8.11
C LEU A 450 21.11 -27.00 -8.36
N ASN A 451 22.39 -27.21 -8.03
CA ASN A 451 23.08 -28.49 -8.17
C ASN A 451 22.43 -29.58 -7.28
N SER A 452 22.07 -29.23 -6.01
CA SER A 452 21.37 -30.18 -5.13
C SER A 452 20.00 -30.57 -5.65
N LEU A 453 19.23 -29.62 -6.23
CA LEU A 453 17.94 -29.90 -6.86
C LEU A 453 18.07 -30.73 -8.11
N LEU A 454 19.12 -30.51 -8.93
CA LEU A 454 19.43 -31.32 -10.11
C LEU A 454 19.84 -32.74 -9.71
N ASP A 455 20.59 -32.90 -8.63
CA ASP A 455 20.98 -34.22 -8.13
C ASP A 455 19.79 -35.02 -7.57
N VAL A 456 18.89 -34.35 -6.84
CA VAL A 456 17.61 -34.95 -6.38
C VAL A 456 16.73 -35.32 -7.58
N SER A 457 16.68 -34.48 -8.61
CA SER A 457 15.94 -34.77 -9.85
C SER A 457 16.51 -35.96 -10.58
N LYS A 458 17.86 -36.05 -10.72
CA LYS A 458 18.54 -37.20 -11.33
C LYS A 458 18.32 -38.49 -10.55
N GLN A 459 18.37 -38.45 -9.22
CA GLN A 459 18.07 -39.61 -8.38
C GLN A 459 16.60 -40.09 -8.52
N ARG A 460 15.62 -39.15 -8.60
CA ARG A 460 14.24 -39.51 -8.89
C ARG A 460 14.05 -40.15 -10.26
N THR A 461 14.71 -39.63 -11.29
CA THR A 461 14.65 -40.20 -12.65
C THR A 461 15.29 -41.58 -12.69
N ALA A 462 16.39 -41.81 -11.96
CA ALA A 462 17.06 -43.12 -11.86
C ALA A 462 16.17 -44.15 -11.13
N ILE A 463 15.41 -43.74 -10.08
CA ILE A 463 14.49 -44.66 -9.38
C ILE A 463 13.30 -45.03 -10.28
N LEU A 464 12.76 -44.09 -11.04
CA LEU A 464 11.64 -44.34 -11.96
C LEU A 464 12.07 -45.21 -13.16
N SER A 465 13.35 -45.17 -13.59
CA SER A 465 13.86 -46.03 -14.66
C SER A 465 14.22 -47.44 -14.22
N THR A 466 14.23 -47.72 -12.91
CA THR A 466 14.46 -49.08 -12.36
C THR A 466 13.16 -49.82 -12.03
N GLU A 467 11.99 -49.16 -12.08
CA GLU A 467 10.68 -49.78 -11.84
C GLU A 467 9.93 -50.23 -13.10
N GLU A 468 10.47 -49.99 -14.32
CA GLU A 468 9.87 -50.48 -15.58
C GLU A 468 10.69 -51.63 -16.22
N THR A 469 10.71 -52.77 -15.58
CA THR A 469 10.93 -54.03 -16.29
C THR A 469 9.80 -55.01 -15.99
N PRO A 470 8.85 -55.25 -16.92
CA PRO A 470 7.90 -56.31 -16.75
C PRO A 470 8.64 -57.66 -16.90
N GLU A 471 8.55 -58.49 -15.87
CA GLU A 471 8.93 -59.91 -15.97
C GLU A 471 8.14 -60.57 -17.10
N ALA A 472 8.83 -61.09 -18.08
CA ALA A 472 8.30 -61.93 -19.12
C ALA A 472 7.80 -63.23 -18.45
N ILE A 473 6.48 -63.45 -18.47
CA ILE A 473 5.88 -64.73 -18.11
C ILE A 473 6.32 -65.77 -19.13
N GLY A 474 7.21 -66.68 -18.70
CA GLY A 474 7.65 -67.81 -19.49
C GLY A 474 6.49 -68.76 -19.73
N GLU A 475 6.18 -69.03 -20.95
CA GLU A 475 5.38 -70.17 -21.39
C GLU A 475 6.07 -71.46 -20.99
N ASN A 476 5.31 -72.28 -20.31
CA ASN A 476 5.72 -73.68 -20.04
C ASN A 476 5.06 -74.56 -21.09
N PRO A 477 5.82 -75.30 -21.92
CA PRO A 477 5.23 -76.31 -22.79
C PRO A 477 5.24 -77.66 -22.04
N LEU A 478 4.17 -78.40 -22.20
CA LEU A 478 4.01 -79.85 -22.05
C LEU A 478 2.95 -80.32 -21.04
N GLY A 479 2.05 -81.04 -21.65
CA GLY A 479 1.37 -82.17 -21.13
C GLY A 479 -0.09 -82.25 -21.44
#